data_8e91321f67a727933ffad3dfa9dca2ef
#
_entry.id   8e91321f67a727933ffad3dfa9dca2ef
#
_cell.length_a   1.000
_cell.length_b   1.000
_cell.length_c   1.000
_cell.angle_alpha   90.00
_cell.angle_beta   90.00
_cell.angle_gamma   90.00
#
_symmetry.space_group_name_H-M   'P 1'
#
loop_
_entity.id
_entity.type
_entity.pdbx_description
1 polymer ?
#
loop_
_entity_poly.entity_id
_entity_poly.type
_entity_poly.pdbx_seq_one_letter_code
_entity_poly.pdbx_strand_id
1 'polypeptide(L)'
;MATVELTAENFNSTVSGDGLVLVDFWAAWCGPCRTFGPIFEKSSEEHPDAVFGKVDTEAQPEVAAAFNISSIPTLMIVRDSIVLYAQPGALPESALEQLIAKAKELDMDEVRASINAPEDTGSEDTASEDTASQAREDAARAKA
;
A
#
# COMPACT_ATOMS: atom_id res chain seq x y z
N MET A 1 -18.95 2.57 11.57
CA MET A 1 -17.65 2.64 10.93
C MET A 1 -17.04 1.25 10.94
N ALA A 2 -16.49 0.84 9.80
CA ALA A 2 -16.04 -0.53 9.64
C ALA A 2 -14.51 -0.65 9.65
N THR A 3 -13.80 0.43 9.99
CA THR A 3 -12.34 0.37 10.08
C THR A 3 -11.90 -0.28 11.39
N VAL A 4 -10.73 -0.90 11.38
CA VAL A 4 -10.14 -1.49 12.57
C VAL A 4 -8.82 -0.80 12.87
N GLU A 5 -8.49 -0.69 14.14
CA GLU A 5 -7.21 -0.10 14.53
C GLU A 5 -6.12 -1.17 14.46
N LEU A 6 -5.05 -0.86 13.74
CA LEU A 6 -3.92 -1.78 13.62
C LEU A 6 -2.79 -1.32 14.51
N THR A 7 -2.25 -2.26 15.27
CA THR A 7 -1.15 -2.02 16.19
C THR A 7 0.00 -2.95 15.84
N ALA A 8 1.15 -2.75 16.52
CA ALA A 8 2.28 -3.65 16.32
C ALA A 8 1.90 -5.10 16.61
N GLU A 9 0.92 -5.31 17.48
CA GLU A 9 0.53 -6.67 17.88
C GLU A 9 -0.34 -7.36 16.84
N ASN A 10 -1.22 -6.63 16.15
CA ASN A 10 -2.18 -7.27 15.26
C ASN A 10 -1.92 -6.98 13.77
N PHE A 11 -0.93 -6.16 13.45
CA PHE A 11 -0.69 -5.74 12.06
C PHE A 11 -0.37 -6.95 11.17
N ASN A 12 0.62 -7.73 11.57
CA ASN A 12 1.05 -8.85 10.72
C ASN A 12 -0.05 -9.88 10.55
N SER A 13 -0.78 -10.21 11.61
CA SER A 13 -1.85 -11.21 11.49
C SER A 13 -2.99 -10.71 10.63
N THR A 14 -3.23 -9.38 10.62
CA THR A 14 -4.30 -8.82 9.81
C THR A 14 -3.94 -8.80 8.34
N VAL A 15 -2.70 -8.37 8.00
CA VAL A 15 -2.32 -8.19 6.59
C VAL A 15 -1.82 -9.46 5.94
N SER A 16 -1.47 -10.49 6.72
CA SER A 16 -0.91 -11.72 6.16
C SER A 16 -1.97 -12.77 5.82
N GLY A 17 -3.24 -12.46 6.07
CA GLY A 17 -4.32 -13.35 5.68
C GLY A 17 -4.63 -13.27 4.20
N ASP A 18 -5.53 -14.15 3.76
CA ASP A 18 -6.04 -14.07 2.41
C ASP A 18 -7.01 -12.89 2.30
N GLY A 19 -7.13 -12.38 1.08
CA GLY A 19 -8.10 -11.33 0.82
C GLY A 19 -7.48 -9.95 0.79
N LEU A 20 -8.33 -8.96 0.70
CA LEU A 20 -7.95 -7.57 0.45
C LEU A 20 -7.90 -6.80 1.76
N VAL A 21 -6.79 -6.13 2.01
CA VAL A 21 -6.60 -5.28 3.18
C VAL A 21 -6.10 -3.93 2.71
N LEU A 22 -6.75 -2.86 3.18
CA LEU A 22 -6.30 -1.51 2.94
C LEU A 22 -5.83 -0.92 4.27
N VAL A 23 -4.73 -0.17 4.23
CA VAL A 23 -4.15 0.41 5.44
C VAL A 23 -3.96 1.91 5.23
N ASP A 24 -4.49 2.69 6.15
CA ASP A 24 -4.34 4.15 6.18
C ASP A 24 -3.36 4.49 7.30
N PHE A 25 -2.16 4.95 6.93
CA PHE A 25 -1.19 5.46 7.89
C PHE A 25 -1.47 6.94 8.10
N TRP A 26 -1.75 7.33 9.34
CA TRP A 26 -2.27 8.68 9.65
C TRP A 26 -1.73 9.19 10.97
N ALA A 27 -1.99 10.47 11.25
CA ALA A 27 -1.73 11.06 12.56
C ALA A 27 -2.79 12.14 12.81
N ALA A 28 -3.06 12.36 14.08
CA ALA A 28 -4.13 13.31 14.48
C ALA A 28 -3.82 14.74 14.08
N TRP A 29 -2.53 15.12 14.03
CA TRP A 29 -2.13 16.49 13.70
C TRP A 29 -2.10 16.76 12.19
N CYS A 30 -2.32 15.77 11.39
CA CYS A 30 -2.15 15.83 9.94
C CYS A 30 -3.43 16.31 9.28
N GLY A 31 -3.40 17.49 8.63
CA GLY A 31 -4.58 18.03 7.96
C GLY A 31 -5.12 17.15 6.85
N PRO A 32 -4.27 16.72 5.87
CA PRO A 32 -4.75 15.84 4.81
C PRO A 32 -5.28 14.51 5.32
N CYS A 33 -4.75 14.00 6.44
CA CYS A 33 -5.27 12.79 7.06
C CYS A 33 -6.72 12.98 7.51
N ARG A 34 -7.03 14.16 8.03
CA ARG A 34 -8.39 14.45 8.48
C ARG A 34 -9.37 14.55 7.31
N THR A 35 -8.87 14.92 6.14
CA THR A 35 -9.69 14.92 4.92
C THR A 35 -9.89 13.52 4.39
N PHE A 36 -8.83 12.71 4.38
CA PHE A 36 -8.89 11.36 3.84
C PHE A 36 -9.61 10.38 4.77
N GLY A 37 -9.53 10.60 6.08
CA GLY A 37 -10.11 9.69 7.06
C GLY A 37 -11.59 9.37 6.80
N PRO A 38 -12.45 10.38 6.65
CA PRO A 38 -13.87 10.11 6.38
C PRO A 38 -14.10 9.38 5.06
N ILE A 39 -13.27 9.65 4.05
CA ILE A 39 -13.36 8.96 2.76
C ILE A 39 -13.04 7.48 2.94
N PHE A 40 -11.99 7.19 3.71
CA PHE A 40 -11.58 5.82 4.00
C PHE A 40 -12.65 5.08 4.82
N GLU A 41 -13.22 5.76 5.81
CA GLU A 41 -14.28 5.17 6.63
C GLU A 41 -15.52 4.84 5.80
N LYS A 42 -15.93 5.75 4.94
CA LYS A 42 -17.08 5.52 4.08
C LYS A 42 -16.84 4.32 3.17
N SER A 43 -15.66 4.26 2.58
CA SER A 43 -15.31 3.14 1.70
C SER A 43 -15.35 1.82 2.46
N SER A 44 -14.92 1.82 3.73
CA SER A 44 -14.93 0.59 4.53
C SER A 44 -16.35 0.04 4.71
N GLU A 45 -17.33 0.92 4.77
CA GLU A 45 -18.72 0.49 4.92
C GLU A 45 -19.29 -0.05 3.62
N GLU A 46 -18.74 0.39 2.49
CA GLU A 46 -19.19 -0.05 1.18
C GLU A 46 -18.53 -1.33 0.70
N HIS A 47 -17.44 -1.75 1.36
CA HIS A 47 -16.69 -2.94 0.96
C HIS A 47 -16.50 -3.88 2.15
N PRO A 48 -17.60 -4.51 2.63
CA PRO A 48 -17.47 -5.37 3.81
C PRO A 48 -16.64 -6.64 3.55
N ASP A 49 -16.35 -6.92 2.29
CA ASP A 49 -15.51 -8.06 1.91
C ASP A 49 -14.02 -7.77 2.07
N ALA A 50 -13.65 -6.53 2.39
CA ALA A 50 -12.25 -6.14 2.58
C ALA A 50 -12.04 -5.64 4.01
N VAL A 51 -10.81 -5.72 4.48
CA VAL A 51 -10.43 -5.18 5.79
C VAL A 51 -9.84 -3.80 5.57
N PHE A 52 -10.36 -2.80 6.29
CA PHE A 52 -9.85 -1.43 6.25
C PHE A 52 -9.23 -1.14 7.61
N GLY A 53 -7.90 -1.06 7.65
CA GLY A 53 -7.18 -0.83 8.88
C GLY A 53 -6.55 0.55 8.95
N LYS A 54 -6.41 1.08 10.15
CA LYS A 54 -5.79 2.39 10.37
C LYS A 54 -4.62 2.24 11.31
N VAL A 55 -3.48 2.80 10.93
CA VAL A 55 -2.27 2.83 11.74
C VAL A 55 -2.02 4.27 12.16
N ASP A 56 -2.11 4.53 13.46
CA ASP A 56 -1.73 5.80 14.04
C ASP A 56 -0.20 5.82 14.14
N THR A 57 0.45 6.60 13.29
CA THR A 57 1.91 6.59 13.22
C THR A 57 2.57 7.12 14.47
N GLU A 58 1.85 7.91 15.27
CA GLU A 58 2.38 8.39 16.55
C GLU A 58 2.34 7.30 17.62
N ALA A 59 1.31 6.47 17.60
CA ALA A 59 1.17 5.39 18.56
C ALA A 59 1.94 4.14 18.15
N GLN A 60 2.14 3.96 16.84
CA GLN A 60 2.78 2.75 16.31
C GLN A 60 3.97 3.11 15.44
N PRO A 61 5.01 3.74 16.02
CA PRO A 61 6.15 4.17 15.20
C PRO A 61 6.92 3.00 14.58
N GLU A 62 6.91 1.84 15.22
CA GLU A 62 7.62 0.68 14.68
C GLU A 62 6.96 0.18 13.39
N VAL A 63 5.62 0.21 13.34
CA VAL A 63 4.90 -0.22 12.14
C VAL A 63 5.20 0.74 11.01
N ALA A 64 5.13 2.04 11.27
CA ALA A 64 5.43 3.05 10.27
C ALA A 64 6.86 2.90 9.74
N ALA A 65 7.82 2.68 10.65
CA ALA A 65 9.22 2.53 10.26
C ALA A 65 9.45 1.29 9.41
N ALA A 66 8.75 0.20 9.71
CA ALA A 66 8.90 -1.05 8.98
C ALA A 66 8.55 -0.89 7.50
N PHE A 67 7.67 0.05 7.17
CA PHE A 67 7.25 0.28 5.79
C PHE A 67 7.81 1.60 5.24
N ASN A 68 8.76 2.22 5.94
CA ASN A 68 9.41 3.45 5.49
C ASN A 68 8.40 4.56 5.23
N ILE A 69 7.41 4.69 6.12
CA ILE A 69 6.39 5.71 5.97
C ILE A 69 7.00 7.05 6.36
N SER A 70 7.22 7.92 5.37
CA SER A 70 7.82 9.22 5.60
C SER A 70 6.83 10.36 5.39
N SER A 71 5.72 10.09 4.73
CA SER A 71 4.68 11.10 4.48
C SER A 71 3.33 10.49 4.78
N ILE A 72 2.43 11.29 5.34
CA ILE A 72 1.09 10.84 5.67
C ILE A 72 0.07 11.83 5.11
N PRO A 73 -1.13 11.35 4.77
CA PRO A 73 -1.51 9.94 4.85
C PRO A 73 -0.82 9.12 3.78
N THR A 74 -0.56 7.87 4.07
CA THR A 74 -0.10 6.90 3.08
C THR A 74 -1.12 5.76 3.03
N LEU A 75 -1.55 5.43 1.83
CA LEU A 75 -2.44 4.31 1.62
C LEU A 75 -1.65 3.12 1.14
N MET A 76 -1.86 1.98 1.79
CA MET A 76 -1.27 0.71 1.37
C MET A 76 -2.39 -0.27 1.09
N ILE A 77 -2.29 -1.00 -0.01
CA ILE A 77 -3.26 -2.02 -0.38
C ILE A 77 -2.52 -3.35 -0.46
N VAL A 78 -3.01 -4.34 0.28
CA VAL A 78 -2.42 -5.67 0.35
C VAL A 78 -3.49 -6.68 -0.05
N ARG A 79 -3.12 -7.63 -0.88
CA ARG A 79 -4.03 -8.72 -1.21
C ARG A 79 -3.26 -10.02 -1.18
N ASP A 80 -3.79 -11.00 -0.44
CA ASP A 80 -3.18 -12.31 -0.29
C ASP A 80 -1.73 -12.17 0.17
N SER A 81 -1.50 -11.27 1.13
CA SER A 81 -0.19 -10.99 1.74
C SER A 81 0.79 -10.29 0.81
N ILE A 82 0.34 -9.81 -0.35
CA ILE A 82 1.20 -9.13 -1.31
C ILE A 82 0.82 -7.66 -1.35
N VAL A 83 1.81 -6.78 -1.17
CA VAL A 83 1.58 -5.33 -1.26
C VAL A 83 1.41 -4.96 -2.73
N LEU A 84 0.23 -4.46 -3.08
CA LEU A 84 -0.08 -4.08 -4.46
C LEU A 84 0.12 -2.59 -4.70
N TYR A 85 0.06 -1.77 -3.63
CA TYR A 85 0.08 -0.33 -3.76
C TYR A 85 0.53 0.26 -2.44
N ALA A 86 1.38 1.27 -2.49
CA ALA A 86 1.80 1.99 -1.28
C ALA A 86 2.28 3.36 -1.73
N GLN A 87 1.43 4.38 -1.56
CA GLN A 87 1.75 5.74 -2.00
C GLN A 87 1.25 6.75 -0.99
N PRO A 88 2.00 7.84 -0.79
CA PRO A 88 1.53 8.94 0.05
C PRO A 88 0.51 9.80 -0.68
N GLY A 89 -0.29 10.50 0.09
CA GLY A 89 -1.22 11.48 -0.41
C GLY A 89 -2.67 11.12 -0.13
N ALA A 90 -3.47 12.15 0.16
CA ALA A 90 -4.90 11.99 0.34
C ALA A 90 -5.54 11.84 -1.03
N LEU A 91 -6.36 10.81 -1.18
CA LEU A 91 -7.04 10.54 -2.44
C LEU A 91 -8.49 10.99 -2.36
N PRO A 92 -9.05 11.49 -3.47
CA PRO A 92 -10.49 11.69 -3.53
C PRO A 92 -11.19 10.33 -3.57
N GLU A 93 -12.47 10.34 -3.24
CA GLU A 93 -13.25 9.11 -3.15
C GLU A 93 -13.19 8.31 -4.45
N SER A 94 -13.33 8.97 -5.59
CA SER A 94 -13.34 8.27 -6.88
C SER A 94 -12.03 7.55 -7.16
N ALA A 95 -10.90 8.17 -6.78
CA ALA A 95 -9.60 7.53 -6.98
C ALA A 95 -9.43 6.32 -6.08
N LEU A 96 -9.88 6.43 -4.83
CA LEU A 96 -9.82 5.30 -3.91
C LEU A 96 -10.66 4.14 -4.44
N GLU A 97 -11.88 4.42 -4.91
CA GLU A 97 -12.74 3.37 -5.42
C GLU A 97 -12.16 2.70 -6.66
N GLN A 98 -11.48 3.46 -7.53
CA GLN A 98 -10.83 2.88 -8.69
C GLN A 98 -9.70 1.94 -8.30
N LEU A 99 -8.92 2.31 -7.28
CA LEU A 99 -7.84 1.46 -6.80
C LEU A 99 -8.39 0.17 -6.19
N ILE A 100 -9.48 0.28 -5.44
CA ILE A 100 -10.11 -0.89 -4.84
C ILE A 100 -10.61 -1.83 -5.93
N ALA A 101 -11.29 -1.27 -6.94
CA ALA A 101 -11.79 -2.08 -8.04
C ALA A 101 -10.66 -2.81 -8.76
N LYS A 102 -9.56 -2.10 -9.03
CA LYS A 102 -8.42 -2.71 -9.69
C LYS A 102 -7.80 -3.82 -8.85
N ALA A 103 -7.67 -3.57 -7.53
CA ALA A 103 -7.10 -4.57 -6.64
C ALA A 103 -7.95 -5.84 -6.61
N LYS A 104 -9.27 -5.69 -6.68
CA LYS A 104 -10.18 -6.84 -6.69
C LYS A 104 -10.13 -7.60 -8.01
N GLU A 105 -9.82 -6.91 -9.11
CA GLU A 105 -9.81 -7.52 -10.44
C GLU A 105 -8.51 -8.23 -10.77
N LEU A 106 -7.44 -7.98 -10.02
CA LEU A 106 -6.14 -8.57 -10.33
C LEU A 106 -6.21 -10.10 -10.25
N ASP A 107 -5.55 -10.73 -11.22
CA ASP A 107 -5.33 -12.17 -11.18
C ASP A 107 -4.14 -12.42 -10.26
N MET A 108 -4.41 -12.88 -9.05
CA MET A 108 -3.35 -13.05 -8.06
C MET A 108 -2.40 -14.18 -8.41
N ASP A 109 -2.83 -15.13 -9.23
CA ASP A 109 -1.90 -16.15 -9.73
C ASP A 109 -0.85 -15.51 -10.63
N GLU A 110 -1.27 -14.59 -11.49
CA GLU A 110 -0.31 -13.85 -12.32
C GLU A 110 0.60 -12.98 -11.50
N VAL A 111 0.05 -12.32 -10.48
CA VAL A 111 0.87 -11.48 -9.61
C VAL A 111 1.93 -12.31 -8.90
N ARG A 112 1.53 -13.47 -8.36
CA ARG A 112 2.49 -14.34 -7.68
C ARG A 112 3.54 -14.89 -8.65
N ALA A 113 3.14 -15.22 -9.87
CA ALA A 113 4.06 -15.70 -10.88
C ALA A 113 5.08 -14.63 -11.25
N SER A 114 4.64 -13.38 -11.35
CA SER A 114 5.52 -12.25 -11.65
C SER A 114 6.55 -12.03 -10.54
N ILE A 115 6.13 -12.15 -9.28
CA ILE A 115 7.04 -11.96 -8.15
C ILE A 115 8.05 -13.10 -8.08
N ASN A 116 7.63 -14.31 -8.36
CA ASN A 116 8.47 -15.50 -8.26
C ASN A 116 9.29 -15.78 -9.51
N ALA A 117 9.04 -15.03 -10.60
CA ALA A 117 9.79 -15.22 -11.83
C ALA A 117 11.25 -14.83 -11.62
N PRO A 118 12.21 -15.55 -12.24
CA PRO A 118 13.59 -15.10 -12.17
C PRO A 118 13.71 -13.73 -12.80
N GLU A 119 14.53 -12.89 -12.19
CA GLU A 119 14.75 -11.57 -12.76
C GLU A 119 15.52 -11.71 -14.03
N ASP A 120 14.99 -11.14 -15.02
CA ASP A 120 15.73 -11.07 -16.23
C ASP A 120 16.62 -9.92 -16.14
N THR A 121 16.98 -9.90 -15.95
CA THR A 121 17.36 -9.00 -15.77
C THR A 121 17.23 -7.95 -16.49
N GLY A 122 16.54 -7.69 -16.59
CA GLY A 122 16.12 -7.06 -16.80
C GLY A 122 15.57 -6.31 -16.39
N SER A 123 15.67 -6.10 -16.42
CA SER A 123 14.92 -5.51 -15.92
C SER A 123 14.49 -4.67 -15.54
N GLU A 124 14.74 -4.36 -15.76
CA GLU A 124 14.03 -3.91 -15.28
C GLU A 124 13.51 -3.12 -14.86
N ASP A 125 14.04 -2.83 -15.45
CA ASP A 125 13.35 -2.45 -14.91
C ASP A 125 13.03 -1.65 -14.53
N THR A 126 13.57 -1.35 -15.08
CA THR A 126 13.09 -1.00 -14.59
C THR A 126 12.91 -0.30 -14.12
N ALA A 127 13.54 0.02 -14.68
CA ALA A 127 13.20 0.27 -14.11
C ALA A 127 13.26 1.01 -13.71
N SER A 128 13.91 1.55 -14.48
CA SER A 128 13.81 1.73 -13.97
C SER A 128 13.98 2.41 -13.76
N GLU A 129 14.65 2.71 -14.34
CA GLU A 129 14.73 2.72 -14.13
C GLU A 129 14.66 3.26 -13.83
N ASP A 130 15.14 3.62 -14.70
CA ASP A 130 15.01 3.48 -14.41
C ASP A 130 15.03 4.09 -13.93
N THR A 131 15.91 4.40 -14.69
CA THR A 131 15.82 4.20 -14.27
C THR A 131 16.12 4.41 -13.78
N ALA A 132 16.96 4.77 -14.29
CA ALA A 132 17.10 4.28 -13.86
C ALA A 132 17.40 4.29 -13.77
N SER A 133 17.98 4.46 -14.40
CA SER A 133 18.07 3.79 -14.35
C SER A 133 18.05 4.12 -14.15
N GLN A 134 18.39 4.34 -14.40
CA GLN A 134 18.32 3.93 -14.18
C GLN A 134 18.54 4.04 -13.62
N ALA A 135 19.49 4.33 -14.16
CA ALA A 135 19.45 3.81 -13.76
C ALA A 135 19.95 3.79 -13.46
N ARG A 136 20.50 4.02 -13.77
CA ARG A 136 20.78 3.24 -13.52
C ARG A 136 20.87 3.23 -13.66
N GLU A 137 21.53 3.38 -14.33
CA GLU A 137 21.41 2.70 -14.50
C GLU A 137 21.36 3.09 -14.13
N ASP A 138 21.86 3.61 -14.77
CA ASP A 138 21.64 3.23 -14.43
C ASP A 138 21.86 3.43 -13.69
N ALA A 139 22.81 3.77 -14.21
CA ALA A 139 22.86 3.11 -13.59
C ALA A 139 23.06 2.78 -13.43
N ALA A 140 23.76 2.85 -13.86
CA ALA A 140 23.78 1.88 -13.78
C ALA A 140 23.84 2.04 -13.89
N ARG A 141 24.20 2.51 -14.48
CA ARG A 141 24.02 1.99 -14.62
C ARG A 141 24.08 2.33 -14.12
N ALA A 142 24.80 2.77 -14.86
CA ALA A 142 24.52 2.33 -14.51
C ALA A 142 24.66 2.36 -13.98
N LYS A 143 25.00 2.59 -14.14
CA LYS A 143 24.92 1.81 -13.74
C LYS A 143 24.93 1.71 -13.35
N ALA A 144 25.96 2.31 -14.20
CA ALA A 144 25.79 1.46 -13.98
C ALA A 144 25.60 1.39 -13.73
#